data_767e5f28f5d0244b0fa6054880d01a11
#
_entry.id   767e5f28f5d0244b0fa6054880d01a11
#
_cell.length_a   1.000
_cell.length_b   1.000
_cell.length_c   1.000
_cell.angle_alpha   90.00
_cell.angle_beta   90.00
_cell.angle_gamma   90.00
#
_symmetry.space_group_name_H-M   'P 1'
#
loop_
_entity.id
_entity.type
_entity.pdbx_description
1 polymer ?
#
loop_
_entity_poly.entity_id
_entity_poly.type
_entity_poly.pdbx_seq_one_letter_code
_entity_poly.pdbx_strand_id
1 'polypeptide(L)'
;MIKIKMSFVFFLGIVLYSGLLNELSNLFLTILIHEAGHLFFILLFKQKIKSVEFTGFGIFINVSLSTNNILKKLLIFGGGILSNLIFILIIKSRITYDYHKIMIFLNLIPIIPLDGFQMVNVLLSCFYEDEFINDVLFYVGTLILSLLLIFSLIFK
;
A
#
# COMPACT_ATOMS: atom_id res chain seq x y z
N MET A 1 -18.57 -1.17 5.55
CA MET A 1 -19.27 -1.89 4.44
C MET A 1 -18.23 -2.49 3.52
N ILE A 2 -18.35 -3.78 3.17
CA ILE A 2 -17.43 -4.45 2.23
C ILE A 2 -17.94 -4.23 0.80
N LYS A 3 -17.06 -3.84 -0.11
CA LYS A 3 -17.37 -3.63 -1.53
C LYS A 3 -16.39 -4.42 -2.40
N ILE A 4 -16.91 -5.14 -3.37
CA ILE A 4 -16.12 -5.86 -4.37
C ILE A 4 -16.31 -5.11 -5.70
N LYS A 5 -15.20 -4.58 -6.26
CA LYS A 5 -15.23 -3.90 -7.57
C LYS A 5 -15.10 -4.91 -8.71
N MET A 6 -15.71 -4.62 -9.86
CA MET A 6 -15.62 -5.46 -11.05
C MET A 6 -14.16 -5.70 -11.48
N SER A 7 -13.26 -4.75 -11.27
CA SER A 7 -11.83 -4.91 -11.52
C SER A 7 -11.20 -6.08 -10.76
N PHE A 8 -11.69 -6.39 -9.54
CA PHE A 8 -11.24 -7.55 -8.77
C PHE A 8 -11.68 -8.86 -9.41
N VAL A 9 -12.92 -8.93 -9.92
CA VAL A 9 -13.46 -10.11 -10.61
C VAL A 9 -12.69 -10.37 -11.90
N PHE A 10 -12.40 -9.30 -12.69
CA PHE A 10 -11.56 -9.42 -13.88
C PHE A 10 -10.15 -9.89 -13.55
N PHE A 11 -9.53 -9.33 -12.50
CA PHE A 11 -8.22 -9.76 -12.04
C PHE A 11 -8.21 -11.24 -11.68
N LEU A 12 -9.19 -11.73 -10.91
CA LEU A 12 -9.31 -13.16 -10.59
C LEU A 12 -9.48 -14.02 -11.85
N GLY A 13 -10.28 -13.59 -12.83
CA GLY A 13 -10.45 -14.27 -14.09
C GLY A 13 -9.14 -14.43 -14.87
N ILE A 14 -8.33 -13.35 -14.95
CA ILE A 14 -7.00 -13.37 -15.59
C ILE A 14 -6.07 -14.33 -14.84
N VAL A 15 -6.07 -14.29 -13.52
CA VAL A 15 -5.28 -15.17 -12.66
C VAL A 15 -5.59 -16.65 -12.92
N LEU A 16 -6.88 -17.00 -12.93
CA LEU A 16 -7.31 -18.37 -13.17
C LEU A 16 -6.95 -18.86 -14.58
N TYR A 17 -7.02 -17.95 -15.57
CA TYR A 17 -6.69 -18.28 -16.95
C TYR A 17 -5.17 -18.43 -17.21
N SER A 18 -4.34 -17.65 -16.51
CA SER A 18 -2.88 -17.60 -16.75
C SER A 18 -2.11 -18.80 -16.21
N GLY A 19 -2.70 -19.63 -15.36
CA GLY A 19 -2.02 -20.75 -14.69
C GLY A 19 -1.01 -20.33 -13.61
N LEU A 20 -0.90 -19.01 -13.29
CA LEU A 20 0.04 -18.44 -12.32
C LEU A 20 -0.48 -18.47 -10.87
N LEU A 21 -1.25 -19.53 -10.52
CA LEU A 21 -1.90 -19.62 -9.21
C LEU A 21 -0.92 -19.62 -8.04
N ASN A 22 0.24 -20.23 -8.19
CA ASN A 22 1.23 -20.31 -7.10
C ASN A 22 1.91 -18.95 -6.84
N GLU A 23 2.34 -18.25 -7.87
CA GLU A 23 2.96 -16.93 -7.78
C GLU A 23 1.97 -15.92 -7.20
N LEU A 24 0.74 -15.98 -7.67
CA LEU A 24 -0.32 -15.08 -7.22
C LEU A 24 -0.83 -15.39 -5.83
N SER A 25 -0.78 -16.65 -5.36
CA SER A 25 -1.08 -16.98 -3.98
C SER A 25 -0.09 -16.35 -3.01
N ASN A 26 1.21 -16.34 -3.34
CA ASN A 26 2.26 -15.69 -2.55
C ASN A 26 2.08 -14.17 -2.54
N LEU A 27 1.79 -13.56 -3.69
CA LEU A 27 1.50 -12.14 -3.79
C LEU A 27 0.25 -11.78 -2.98
N PHE A 28 -0.82 -12.56 -3.10
CA PHE A 28 -2.06 -12.33 -2.35
C PHE A 28 -1.85 -12.44 -0.84
N LEU A 29 -1.09 -13.44 -0.39
CA LEU A 29 -0.71 -13.56 1.03
C LEU A 29 0.09 -12.36 1.51
N THR A 30 1.03 -11.86 0.70
CA THR A 30 1.82 -10.67 1.00
C THR A 30 0.94 -9.43 1.17
N ILE A 31 -0.04 -9.25 0.26
CA ILE A 31 -1.04 -8.16 0.35
C ILE A 31 -1.88 -8.31 1.61
N LEU A 32 -2.38 -9.50 1.91
CA LEU A 32 -3.20 -9.74 3.12
C LEU A 32 -2.44 -9.39 4.40
N ILE A 33 -1.17 -9.77 4.50
CA ILE A 33 -0.32 -9.45 5.66
C ILE A 33 -0.09 -7.94 5.75
N HIS A 34 0.12 -7.28 4.62
CA HIS A 34 0.26 -5.83 4.54
C HIS A 34 -1.00 -5.12 5.06
N GLU A 35 -2.16 -5.46 4.52
CA GLU A 35 -3.45 -4.87 4.93
C GLU A 35 -3.80 -5.18 6.39
N ALA A 36 -3.42 -6.38 6.88
CA ALA A 36 -3.59 -6.73 8.28
C ALA A 36 -2.79 -5.81 9.21
N GLY A 37 -1.62 -5.33 8.78
CA GLY A 37 -0.83 -4.34 9.51
C GLY A 37 -1.56 -3.01 9.67
N HIS A 38 -2.16 -2.49 8.60
CA HIS A 38 -2.99 -1.29 8.67
C HIS A 38 -4.19 -1.49 9.58
N LEU A 39 -4.90 -2.60 9.39
CA LEU A 39 -6.08 -2.94 10.18
C LEU A 39 -5.77 -3.05 11.67
N PHE A 40 -4.63 -3.64 12.02
CA PHE A 40 -4.17 -3.72 13.40
C PHE A 40 -4.09 -2.35 14.07
N PHE A 41 -3.40 -1.37 13.47
CA PHE A 41 -3.27 -0.03 14.03
C PHE A 41 -4.58 0.78 13.98
N ILE A 42 -5.41 0.60 12.95
CA ILE A 42 -6.74 1.21 12.86
C ILE A 42 -7.59 0.78 14.07
N LEU A 43 -7.62 -0.52 14.37
CA LEU A 43 -8.38 -1.07 15.49
C LEU A 43 -7.75 -0.69 16.85
N LEU A 44 -6.42 -0.75 16.96
CA LEU A 44 -5.68 -0.37 18.18
C LEU A 44 -5.98 1.08 18.58
N PHE A 45 -6.03 1.98 17.60
CA PHE A 45 -6.33 3.39 17.84
C PHE A 45 -7.83 3.74 17.73
N LYS A 46 -8.69 2.71 17.65
CA LYS A 46 -10.16 2.84 17.62
C LYS A 46 -10.67 3.79 16.53
N GLN A 47 -10.04 3.76 15.36
CA GLN A 47 -10.48 4.57 14.22
C GLN A 47 -11.66 3.91 13.50
N LYS A 48 -12.55 4.73 12.92
CA LYS A 48 -13.75 4.21 12.24
C LYS A 48 -13.45 3.79 10.82
N ILE A 49 -13.64 2.50 10.49
CA ILE A 49 -13.59 1.97 9.14
C ILE A 49 -14.88 2.34 8.42
N LYS A 50 -14.80 3.07 7.31
CA LYS A 50 -15.94 3.42 6.46
C LYS A 50 -16.28 2.30 5.48
N SER A 51 -15.28 1.81 4.76
CA SER A 51 -15.42 0.70 3.82
C SER A 51 -14.11 -0.03 3.63
N VAL A 52 -14.21 -1.31 3.23
CA VAL A 52 -13.12 -2.13 2.71
C VAL A 52 -13.48 -2.45 1.28
N GLU A 53 -12.62 -2.09 0.33
CA GLU A 53 -12.87 -2.24 -1.11
C GLU A 53 -11.83 -3.17 -1.73
N PHE A 54 -12.31 -4.27 -2.30
CA PHE A 54 -11.48 -5.21 -3.08
C PHE A 54 -11.44 -4.74 -4.53
N THR A 55 -10.24 -4.47 -5.04
CA THR A 55 -10.01 -4.00 -6.41
C THR A 55 -8.99 -4.89 -7.12
N GLY A 56 -8.86 -4.77 -8.44
CA GLY A 56 -7.81 -5.46 -9.19
C GLY A 56 -6.37 -5.04 -8.84
N PHE A 57 -6.21 -3.93 -8.11
CA PHE A 57 -4.91 -3.41 -7.68
C PHE A 57 -4.59 -3.68 -6.20
N GLY A 58 -5.51 -4.31 -5.46
CA GLY A 58 -5.35 -4.60 -4.04
C GLY A 58 -6.60 -4.33 -3.23
N ILE A 59 -6.41 -4.27 -1.91
CA ILE A 59 -7.46 -4.02 -0.92
C ILE A 59 -7.28 -2.59 -0.42
N PHE A 60 -8.35 -1.79 -0.41
CA PHE A 60 -8.34 -0.42 0.11
C PHE A 60 -9.21 -0.32 1.36
N ILE A 61 -8.63 0.10 2.46
CA ILE A 61 -9.33 0.34 3.73
C ILE A 61 -9.57 1.84 3.88
N ASN A 62 -10.81 2.27 3.64
CA ASN A 62 -11.21 3.65 3.84
C ASN A 62 -11.51 3.92 5.31
N VAL A 63 -10.73 4.79 5.93
CA VAL A 63 -10.79 5.11 7.35
C VAL A 63 -11.16 6.57 7.57
N SER A 64 -11.98 6.83 8.58
CA SER A 64 -12.18 8.18 9.09
C SER A 64 -11.23 8.41 10.26
N LEU A 65 -10.12 9.11 10.01
CA LEU A 65 -9.17 9.43 11.06
C LEU A 65 -9.73 10.53 11.96
N SER A 66 -9.97 10.19 13.21
CA SER A 66 -10.43 11.13 14.26
C SER A 66 -9.27 11.65 15.13
N THR A 67 -8.05 11.13 14.91
CA THR A 67 -6.86 11.51 15.66
C THR A 67 -6.07 12.61 14.96
N ASN A 68 -5.64 13.63 15.72
CA ASN A 68 -4.68 14.63 15.25
C ASN A 68 -3.22 14.25 15.60
N ASN A 69 -3.01 13.13 16.28
CA ASN A 69 -1.68 12.68 16.66
C ASN A 69 -0.94 12.12 15.44
N ILE A 70 0.15 12.77 15.06
CA ILE A 70 0.98 12.45 13.91
C ILE A 70 1.55 11.02 13.99
N LEU A 71 2.05 10.62 15.16
CA LEU A 71 2.59 9.27 15.36
C LEU A 71 1.53 8.20 15.12
N LYS A 72 0.29 8.41 15.58
CA LYS A 72 -0.80 7.47 15.33
C LYS A 72 -1.12 7.38 13.84
N LYS A 73 -1.16 8.52 13.13
CA LYS A 73 -1.38 8.53 11.68
C LYS A 73 -0.25 7.79 10.95
N LEU A 74 1.01 8.05 11.30
CA LEU A 74 2.17 7.38 10.71
C LEU A 74 2.15 5.86 10.97
N LEU A 75 1.76 5.41 12.17
CA LEU A 75 1.64 4.00 12.48
C LEU A 75 0.47 3.34 11.72
N ILE A 76 -0.64 4.05 11.50
CA ILE A 76 -1.74 3.55 10.68
C ILE A 76 -1.27 3.36 9.23
N PHE A 77 -0.66 4.39 8.61
CA PHE A 77 -0.22 4.32 7.22
C PHE A 77 1.04 3.47 7.02
N GLY A 78 1.94 3.41 8.00
CA GLY A 78 3.13 2.54 7.95
C GLY A 78 2.89 1.11 8.41
N GLY A 79 1.68 0.80 8.89
CA GLY A 79 1.33 -0.51 9.46
C GLY A 79 1.54 -1.66 8.51
N GLY A 80 1.20 -1.48 7.24
CA GLY A 80 1.42 -2.47 6.19
C GLY A 80 2.90 -2.76 5.96
N ILE A 81 3.72 -1.72 5.89
CA ILE A 81 5.18 -1.84 5.75
C ILE A 81 5.78 -2.56 6.95
N LEU A 82 5.35 -2.18 8.17
CA LEU A 82 5.81 -2.81 9.41
C LEU A 82 5.45 -4.28 9.50
N SER A 83 4.23 -4.66 9.11
CA SER A 83 3.79 -6.07 9.13
C SER A 83 4.59 -6.92 8.16
N ASN A 84 4.85 -6.43 6.94
CA ASN A 84 5.69 -7.11 5.96
C ASN A 84 7.14 -7.24 6.45
N LEU A 85 7.69 -6.22 7.11
CA LEU A 85 9.02 -6.26 7.69
C LEU A 85 9.12 -7.31 8.81
N ILE A 86 8.16 -7.34 9.72
CA ILE A 86 8.08 -8.33 10.80
C ILE A 86 7.98 -9.74 10.20
N PHE A 87 7.17 -9.91 9.16
CA PHE A 87 7.02 -11.20 8.50
C PHE A 87 8.32 -11.71 7.89
N ILE A 88 9.11 -10.87 7.23
CA ILE A 88 10.45 -11.21 6.70
C ILE A 88 11.39 -11.68 7.81
N LEU A 89 11.35 -11.02 8.98
CA LEU A 89 12.22 -11.35 10.11
C LEU A 89 11.87 -12.68 10.76
N ILE A 90 10.59 -13.06 10.74
CA ILE A 90 10.10 -14.29 11.38
C ILE A 90 10.17 -15.48 10.41
N ILE A 91 9.73 -15.32 9.17
CA ILE A 91 9.61 -16.39 8.19
C ILE A 91 10.79 -16.34 7.22
N LYS A 92 11.75 -17.22 7.45
CA LYS A 92 12.99 -17.35 6.65
C LYS A 92 12.77 -18.08 5.32
N SER A 93 11.60 -17.97 4.69
CA SER A 93 11.32 -18.56 3.38
C SER A 93 11.82 -17.64 2.26
N ARG A 94 12.72 -18.13 1.42
CA ARG A 94 13.31 -17.34 0.32
C ARG A 94 12.27 -16.90 -0.71
N ILE A 95 11.28 -17.72 -0.99
CA ILE A 95 10.23 -17.42 -2.00
C ILE A 95 9.35 -16.27 -1.55
N THR A 96 8.88 -16.27 -0.31
CA THR A 96 8.02 -15.21 0.22
C THR A 96 8.79 -13.94 0.54
N TYR A 97 10.09 -14.05 0.85
CA TYR A 97 10.96 -12.92 1.16
C TYR A 97 10.97 -11.84 0.06
N ASP A 98 11.12 -12.23 -1.20
CA ASP A 98 11.21 -11.29 -2.31
C ASP A 98 9.89 -10.53 -2.52
N TYR A 99 8.73 -11.19 -2.40
CA TYR A 99 7.42 -10.53 -2.49
C TYR A 99 7.22 -9.48 -1.39
N HIS A 100 7.54 -9.80 -0.15
CA HIS A 100 7.43 -8.86 0.96
C HIS A 100 8.41 -7.70 0.83
N LYS A 101 9.63 -7.96 0.38
CA LYS A 101 10.65 -6.94 0.11
C LYS A 101 10.20 -5.96 -0.96
N ILE A 102 9.71 -6.47 -2.09
CA ILE A 102 9.16 -5.62 -3.17
C ILE A 102 7.99 -4.79 -2.63
N MET A 103 7.08 -5.40 -1.87
CA MET A 103 5.92 -4.71 -1.30
C MET A 103 6.33 -3.56 -0.37
N ILE A 104 7.35 -3.76 0.47
CA ILE A 104 7.91 -2.71 1.33
C ILE A 104 8.47 -1.56 0.48
N PHE A 105 9.32 -1.86 -0.51
CA PHE A 105 9.93 -0.84 -1.33
C PHE A 105 8.90 -0.05 -2.15
N LEU A 106 7.94 -0.72 -2.77
CA LEU A 106 6.88 -0.06 -3.52
C LEU A 106 6.06 0.87 -2.62
N ASN A 107 5.65 0.40 -1.43
CA ASN A 107 4.84 1.21 -0.52
C ASN A 107 5.62 2.31 0.21
N LEU A 108 6.94 2.36 0.12
CA LEU A 108 7.74 3.49 0.60
C LEU A 108 7.78 4.65 -0.41
N ILE A 109 7.44 4.41 -1.67
CA ILE A 109 7.48 5.45 -2.71
C ILE A 109 6.32 6.45 -2.47
N PRO A 110 6.58 7.77 -2.47
CA PRO A 110 5.57 8.78 -2.21
C PRO A 110 4.69 9.06 -3.45
N ILE A 111 4.00 8.05 -3.94
CA ILE A 111 3.11 8.10 -5.12
C ILE A 111 1.71 7.65 -4.71
N ILE A 112 0.67 8.36 -5.17
CA ILE A 112 -0.72 7.93 -4.99
C ILE A 112 -0.95 6.63 -5.77
N PRO A 113 -1.56 5.60 -5.20
CA PRO A 113 -2.23 5.51 -3.90
C PRO A 113 -1.42 4.81 -2.78
N LEU A 114 -0.10 4.79 -2.85
CA LEU A 114 0.80 4.04 -1.96
C LEU A 114 0.90 4.67 -0.56
N ASP A 115 1.31 3.87 0.43
CA ASP A 115 1.41 4.31 1.83
C ASP A 115 2.44 5.42 2.03
N GLY A 116 3.54 5.37 1.29
CA GLY A 116 4.59 6.38 1.30
C GLY A 116 4.05 7.79 1.02
N PHE A 117 3.09 7.90 0.11
CA PHE A 117 2.40 9.17 -0.12
C PHE A 117 1.68 9.65 1.14
N GLN A 118 0.90 8.78 1.79
CA GLN A 118 0.15 9.13 3.00
C GLN A 118 1.08 9.47 4.17
N MET A 119 2.18 8.73 4.32
CA MET A 119 3.18 8.99 5.37
C MET A 119 3.87 10.34 5.18
N VAL A 120 4.31 10.66 3.96
CA VAL A 120 4.94 11.95 3.65
C VAL A 120 3.95 13.09 3.78
N ASN A 121 2.70 12.91 3.33
CA ASN A 121 1.64 13.89 3.51
C ASN A 121 1.43 14.23 4.99
N VAL A 122 1.32 13.22 5.86
CA VAL A 122 1.19 13.42 7.31
C VAL A 122 2.39 14.17 7.91
N LEU A 123 3.60 13.89 7.46
CA LEU A 123 4.80 14.60 7.95
C LEU A 123 4.82 16.06 7.50
N LEU A 124 4.49 16.31 6.24
CA LEU A 124 4.50 17.67 5.68
C LEU A 124 3.34 18.52 6.20
N SER A 125 2.20 17.92 6.58
CA SER A 125 1.05 18.64 7.14
C SER A 125 1.34 19.34 8.47
N CYS A 126 2.51 19.11 9.07
CA CYS A 126 2.99 19.87 10.22
C CYS A 126 3.48 21.27 9.85
N PHE A 127 3.86 21.49 8.58
CA PHE A 127 4.57 22.68 8.11
C PHE A 127 3.86 23.43 6.99
N TYR A 128 3.02 22.72 6.21
CA TYR A 128 2.40 23.23 5.01
C TYR A 128 0.92 22.89 4.95
N GLU A 129 0.16 23.62 4.14
CA GLU A 129 -1.26 23.37 3.89
C GLU A 129 -1.45 22.13 3.01
N ASP A 130 -2.55 21.40 3.24
CA ASP A 130 -2.83 20.12 2.56
C ASP A 130 -2.89 20.23 1.03
N GLU A 131 -3.39 21.37 0.49
CA GLU A 131 -3.48 21.61 -0.96
C GLU A 131 -2.08 21.68 -1.58
N PHE A 132 -1.18 22.48 -0.99
CA PHE A 132 0.21 22.60 -1.45
C PHE A 132 0.95 21.27 -1.40
N ILE A 133 0.76 20.48 -0.31
CA ILE A 133 1.39 19.17 -0.16
C ILE A 133 0.93 18.22 -1.26
N ASN A 134 -0.38 18.16 -1.52
CA ASN A 134 -0.94 17.27 -2.52
C ASN A 134 -0.40 17.60 -3.92
N ASP A 135 -0.30 18.88 -4.27
CA ASP A 135 0.26 19.31 -5.55
C ASP A 135 1.74 18.92 -5.68
N VAL A 136 2.55 19.23 -4.67
CA VAL A 136 3.99 18.87 -4.67
C VAL A 136 4.17 17.36 -4.78
N LEU A 137 3.46 16.57 -3.99
CA LEU A 137 3.57 15.12 -4.03
C LEU A 137 3.06 14.53 -5.35
N PHE A 138 2.05 15.14 -5.97
CA PHE A 138 1.57 14.74 -7.30
C PHE A 138 2.66 14.96 -8.35
N TYR A 139 3.31 16.13 -8.38
CA TYR A 139 4.42 16.40 -9.32
C TYR A 139 5.64 15.52 -9.08
N VAL A 140 6.01 15.31 -7.82
CA VAL A 140 7.11 14.40 -7.46
C VAL A 140 6.79 12.98 -7.89
N GLY A 141 5.57 12.51 -7.65
CA GLY A 141 5.12 11.18 -8.05
C GLY A 141 5.14 10.99 -9.56
N THR A 142 4.63 11.97 -10.33
CA THR A 142 4.66 11.91 -11.80
C THR A 142 6.09 11.94 -12.35
N LEU A 143 6.99 12.70 -11.74
CA LEU A 143 8.41 12.71 -12.10
C LEU A 143 9.06 11.34 -11.87
N ILE A 144 8.85 10.72 -10.70
CA ILE A 144 9.38 9.39 -10.38
C ILE A 144 8.87 8.36 -11.38
N LEU A 145 7.56 8.35 -11.68
CA LEU A 145 6.98 7.42 -12.65
C LEU A 145 7.55 7.62 -14.06
N SER A 146 7.73 8.87 -14.50
CA SER A 146 8.32 9.16 -15.80
C SER A 146 9.77 8.70 -15.90
N LEU A 147 10.57 8.90 -14.85
CA LEU A 147 11.95 8.42 -14.80
C LEU A 147 12.02 6.89 -14.81
N LEU A 148 11.15 6.19 -14.08
CA LEU A 148 11.08 4.73 -14.10
C LEU A 148 10.70 4.20 -15.49
N LEU A 149 9.77 4.85 -16.19
CA LEU A 149 9.39 4.51 -17.55
C LEU A 149 10.56 4.69 -18.52
N ILE A 150 11.24 5.83 -18.49
CA ILE A 150 12.41 6.11 -19.32
C ILE A 150 13.50 5.07 -19.04
N PHE A 151 13.80 4.79 -17.78
CA PHE A 151 14.78 3.78 -17.40
C PHE A 151 14.42 2.40 -17.97
N SER A 152 13.15 1.99 -17.86
CA SER A 152 12.67 0.71 -18.39
C SER A 152 12.78 0.59 -19.92
N LEU A 153 12.71 1.72 -20.64
CA LEU A 153 12.86 1.77 -22.11
C LEU A 153 14.33 1.72 -22.55
N ILE A 154 15.24 2.31 -21.76
CA ILE A 154 16.68 2.35 -22.09
C ILE A 154 17.36 1.01 -21.80
N PHE A 155 16.95 0.32 -20.72
CA PHE A 155 17.58 -0.93 -20.28
C PHE A 155 16.79 -2.20 -20.68
N LYS A 156 16.01 -2.11 -21.73
CA LYS A 156 15.33 -3.23 -22.37
C LYS A 156 16.21 -3.81 -23.47
#